data_9851af26ab4db09952ba688dcea1662b
#
_entry.id   9851af26ab4db09952ba688dcea1662b
#
_cell.length_a   1.000
_cell.length_b   1.000
_cell.length_c   1.000
_cell.angle_alpha   90.00
_cell.angle_beta   90.00
_cell.angle_gamma   90.00
#
_symmetry.space_group_name_H-M   'P 1'
#
loop_
_entity.id
_entity.type
_entity.pdbx_description
1 polymer ?
#
loop_
_entity_poly.entity_id
_entity_poly.type
_entity_poly.pdbx_seq_one_letter_code
_entity_poly.pdbx_strand_id
1 'polypeptide(L)'
;ALKEQKHLLMLKKERLERLIFAIDGAVKGENIMSAFDNSEFEKYKSEAKEKWGQTPAYKEHEEKTKQYSKEKWNILAGEMNDIFAEFAACMKSGEKPDSAKAQNLVKMLQDHITQNYYLCTDGILAGLGQMYTQDERFKNNIDKNADGTAVFVCGAIEFYCYK
;
A
#
# COMPACT_ATOMS: atom_id res chain seq x y z
N ALA A 1 -23.24 -1.13 -14.94
CA ALA A 1 -23.05 0.13 -15.71
C ALA A 1 -23.00 1.36 -14.81
N LEU A 2 -24.09 1.72 -14.08
CA LEU A 2 -24.13 2.93 -13.24
C LEU A 2 -23.12 2.93 -12.08
N LYS A 3 -22.86 1.78 -11.45
CA LYS A 3 -21.86 1.66 -10.38
C LYS A 3 -20.43 1.86 -10.91
N GLU A 4 -20.14 1.35 -12.09
CA GLU A 4 -18.85 1.55 -12.75
C GLU A 4 -18.65 2.98 -13.20
N GLN A 5 -19.70 3.62 -13.74
CA GLN A 5 -19.68 5.04 -14.09
C GLN A 5 -19.46 5.92 -12.86
N LYS A 6 -20.14 5.61 -11.74
CA LYS A 6 -19.90 6.31 -10.46
C LYS A 6 -18.46 6.16 -9.99
N HIS A 7 -17.90 4.94 -10.06
CA HIS A 7 -16.51 4.70 -9.67
C HIS A 7 -15.53 5.50 -10.53
N LEU A 8 -15.72 5.50 -11.85
CA LEU A 8 -14.88 6.29 -12.77
C LEU A 8 -14.99 7.80 -12.50
N LEU A 9 -16.17 8.30 -12.18
CA LEU A 9 -16.37 9.71 -11.82
C LEU A 9 -15.69 10.06 -10.50
N MET A 10 -15.71 9.17 -9.52
CA MET A 10 -15.00 9.37 -8.25
C MET A 10 -13.48 9.43 -8.46
N LEU A 11 -12.91 8.54 -9.30
CA LEU A 11 -11.48 8.59 -9.65
C LEU A 11 -11.10 9.89 -10.39
N LYS A 12 -11.97 10.36 -11.29
CA LYS A 12 -11.79 11.65 -11.97
C LYS A 12 -11.84 12.83 -10.98
N LYS A 13 -12.79 12.80 -10.04
CA LYS A 13 -12.91 13.81 -9.00
C LYS A 13 -11.63 13.89 -8.16
N GLU A 14 -11.14 12.77 -7.64
CA GLU A 14 -9.91 12.72 -6.85
C GLU A 14 -8.68 13.23 -7.63
N ARG A 15 -8.61 12.91 -8.93
CA ARG A 15 -7.54 13.43 -9.79
C ARG A 15 -7.61 14.94 -9.93
N LEU A 16 -8.83 15.49 -10.12
CA LEU A 16 -9.04 16.92 -10.22
C LEU A 16 -8.74 17.63 -8.91
N GLU A 17 -9.11 17.07 -7.76
CA GLU A 17 -8.80 17.62 -6.44
C GLU A 17 -7.28 17.69 -6.21
N ARG A 18 -6.53 16.66 -6.62
CA ARG A 18 -5.05 16.67 -6.56
C ARG A 18 -4.43 17.71 -7.46
N LEU A 19 -4.98 17.91 -8.67
CA LEU A 19 -4.52 18.95 -9.60
C LEU A 19 -4.80 20.35 -9.05
N ILE A 20 -5.98 20.58 -8.48
CA ILE A 20 -6.35 21.85 -7.83
C ILE A 20 -5.40 22.14 -6.67
N PHE A 21 -5.14 21.15 -5.81
CA PHE A 21 -4.19 21.30 -4.70
C PHE A 21 -2.78 21.66 -5.18
N ALA A 22 -2.32 21.03 -6.26
CA ALA A 22 -1.02 21.35 -6.86
C ALA A 22 -0.97 22.77 -7.44
N ILE A 23 -2.05 23.22 -8.07
CA ILE A 23 -2.19 24.57 -8.60
C ILE A 23 -2.24 25.59 -7.47
N ASP A 24 -2.96 25.33 -6.41
CA ASP A 24 -3.05 26.21 -5.23
C ASP A 24 -1.70 26.36 -4.52
N GLY A 25 -0.94 25.27 -4.44
CA GLY A 25 0.45 25.31 -3.96
C GLY A 25 1.36 26.18 -4.85
N ALA A 26 1.18 26.08 -6.17
CA ALA A 26 1.91 26.88 -7.15
C ALA A 26 1.59 28.37 -7.01
N VAL A 27 0.32 28.70 -6.84
CA VAL A 27 -0.14 30.10 -6.70
C VAL A 27 0.38 30.72 -5.40
N LYS A 28 0.55 29.92 -4.36
CA LYS A 28 1.10 30.37 -3.05
C LYS A 28 2.63 30.48 -3.02
N GLY A 29 3.31 30.15 -4.13
CA GLY A 29 4.77 30.16 -4.18
C GLY A 29 5.44 29.02 -3.44
N GLU A 30 4.67 28.01 -3.04
CA GLU A 30 5.20 26.77 -2.50
C GLU A 30 5.93 25.99 -3.60
N ASN A 31 7.06 25.40 -3.25
CA ASN A 31 7.91 24.74 -4.22
C ASN A 31 7.23 23.50 -4.83
N ILE A 32 6.65 23.67 -6.03
CA ILE A 32 5.99 22.59 -6.78
C ILE A 32 6.94 21.43 -7.08
N MET A 33 8.25 21.70 -7.10
CA MET A 33 9.26 20.67 -7.34
C MET A 33 9.22 19.56 -6.30
N SER A 34 8.73 19.83 -5.07
CA SER A 34 8.55 18.80 -4.05
C SER A 34 7.47 17.78 -4.39
N ALA A 35 6.44 18.19 -5.15
CA ALA A 35 5.40 17.25 -5.62
C ALA A 35 5.90 16.31 -6.73
N PHE A 36 7.03 16.66 -7.37
CA PHE A 36 7.71 15.87 -8.40
C PHE A 36 9.06 15.32 -7.93
N ASP A 37 9.40 15.54 -6.67
CA ASP A 37 10.64 15.05 -6.08
C ASP A 37 10.54 13.54 -5.81
N ASN A 38 11.22 12.77 -6.64
CA ASN A 38 11.35 11.33 -6.50
C ASN A 38 12.49 10.91 -5.54
N SER A 39 13.14 11.86 -4.86
CA SER A 39 14.31 11.59 -4.02
C SER A 39 14.00 10.60 -2.89
N GLU A 40 12.84 10.73 -2.25
CA GLU A 40 12.39 9.77 -1.24
C GLU A 40 12.13 8.38 -1.84
N PHE A 41 11.49 8.30 -3.00
CA PHE A 41 11.25 7.03 -3.69
C PHE A 41 12.57 6.34 -4.06
N GLU A 42 13.53 7.07 -4.62
CA GLU A 42 14.85 6.54 -4.96
C GLU A 42 15.63 6.11 -3.70
N LYS A 43 15.48 6.84 -2.60
CA LYS A 43 16.04 6.46 -1.31
C LYS A 43 15.45 5.14 -0.80
N TYR A 44 14.13 4.97 -0.83
CA TYR A 44 13.48 3.71 -0.44
C TYR A 44 13.89 2.55 -1.33
N LYS A 45 13.99 2.78 -2.61
CA LYS A 45 14.46 1.79 -3.59
C LYS A 45 15.89 1.35 -3.29
N SER A 46 16.77 2.29 -2.94
CA SER A 46 18.15 2.04 -2.56
C SER A 46 18.23 1.23 -1.26
N GLU A 47 17.48 1.61 -0.23
CA GLU A 47 17.40 0.88 1.04
C GLU A 47 16.88 -0.55 0.85
N ALA A 48 15.85 -0.74 0.02
CA ALA A 48 15.31 -2.06 -0.29
C ALA A 48 16.32 -2.94 -1.02
N LYS A 49 17.07 -2.37 -1.96
CA LYS A 49 18.14 -3.06 -2.67
C LYS A 49 19.28 -3.48 -1.75
N GLU A 50 19.65 -2.62 -0.81
CA GLU A 50 20.68 -2.92 0.18
C GLU A 50 20.27 -4.06 1.11
N LYS A 51 19.04 -4.03 1.62
CA LYS A 51 18.52 -5.03 2.55
C LYS A 51 18.19 -6.37 1.89
N TRP A 52 17.57 -6.36 0.72
CA TRP A 52 16.96 -7.55 0.12
C TRP A 52 17.44 -7.88 -1.29
N GLY A 53 18.36 -7.11 -1.85
CA GLY A 53 18.80 -7.22 -3.25
C GLY A 53 19.29 -8.61 -3.66
N GLN A 54 19.74 -9.44 -2.72
CA GLN A 54 20.19 -10.80 -2.97
C GLN A 54 19.07 -11.86 -2.84
N THR A 55 17.89 -11.45 -2.37
CA THR A 55 16.78 -12.39 -2.20
C THR A 55 16.10 -12.72 -3.53
N PRO A 56 15.56 -13.95 -3.69
CA PRO A 56 14.77 -14.31 -4.89
C PRO A 56 13.56 -13.41 -5.10
N ALA A 57 12.88 -13.03 -4.01
CA ALA A 57 11.72 -12.14 -4.07
C ALA A 57 12.07 -10.74 -4.61
N TYR A 58 13.22 -10.19 -4.24
CA TYR A 58 13.66 -8.90 -4.77
C TYR A 58 13.97 -8.98 -6.28
N LYS A 59 14.64 -10.05 -6.72
CA LYS A 59 14.95 -10.27 -8.14
C LYS A 59 13.67 -10.44 -8.96
N GLU A 60 12.72 -11.20 -8.45
CA GLU A 60 11.39 -11.34 -9.09
C GLU A 60 10.65 -10.00 -9.16
N HIS A 61 10.72 -9.21 -8.09
CA HIS A 61 10.15 -7.86 -8.06
C HIS A 61 10.76 -6.98 -9.16
N GLU A 62 12.08 -6.93 -9.27
CA GLU A 62 12.76 -6.15 -10.32
C GLU A 62 12.32 -6.56 -11.71
N GLU A 63 12.30 -7.85 -12.01
CA GLU A 63 11.89 -8.36 -13.33
C GLU A 63 10.41 -8.07 -13.64
N LYS A 64 9.53 -8.31 -12.67
CA LYS A 64 8.09 -8.11 -12.85
C LYS A 64 7.71 -6.64 -13.00
N THR A 65 8.37 -5.76 -12.28
CA THR A 65 8.07 -4.32 -12.27
C THR A 65 8.88 -3.49 -13.26
N LYS A 66 9.82 -4.11 -13.94
CA LYS A 66 10.76 -3.45 -14.89
C LYS A 66 10.09 -2.57 -15.93
N GLN A 67 8.90 -2.96 -16.39
CA GLN A 67 8.16 -2.24 -17.42
C GLN A 67 6.95 -1.48 -16.87
N TYR A 68 6.80 -1.39 -15.55
CA TYR A 68 5.68 -0.66 -14.96
C TYR A 68 5.83 0.83 -15.20
N SER A 69 4.79 1.41 -15.82
CA SER A 69 4.67 2.86 -15.97
C SER A 69 4.37 3.53 -14.63
N LYS A 70 4.62 4.83 -14.53
CA LYS A 70 4.22 5.64 -13.38
C LYS A 70 2.72 5.50 -13.08
N GLU A 71 1.90 5.44 -14.12
CA GLU A 71 0.46 5.22 -14.00
C GLU A 71 0.14 3.85 -13.39
N LYS A 72 0.83 2.78 -13.83
CA LYS A 72 0.68 1.44 -13.25
C LYS A 72 1.06 1.43 -11.76
N TRP A 73 2.16 2.05 -11.38
CA TRP A 73 2.57 2.19 -9.98
C TRP A 73 1.51 2.91 -9.14
N ASN A 74 0.93 3.98 -9.66
CA ASN A 74 -0.12 4.73 -8.96
C ASN A 74 -1.40 3.90 -8.77
N ILE A 75 -1.79 3.11 -9.77
CA ILE A 75 -2.94 2.22 -9.68
C ILE A 75 -2.70 1.17 -8.59
N LEU A 76 -1.56 0.51 -8.61
CA LEU A 76 -1.22 -0.53 -7.62
C LEU A 76 -1.11 0.03 -6.19
N ALA A 77 -0.56 1.23 -6.05
CA ALA A 77 -0.51 1.91 -4.75
C ALA A 77 -1.92 2.24 -4.24
N GLY A 78 -2.83 2.66 -5.12
CA GLY A 78 -4.23 2.89 -4.80
C GLY A 78 -4.96 1.62 -4.37
N GLU A 79 -4.79 0.52 -5.10
CA GLU A 79 -5.35 -0.78 -4.76
C GLU A 79 -4.85 -1.30 -3.41
N MET A 80 -3.55 -1.15 -3.13
CA MET A 80 -2.96 -1.50 -1.84
C MET A 80 -3.57 -0.68 -0.70
N ASN A 81 -3.71 0.64 -0.92
CA ASN A 81 -4.33 1.50 0.09
C ASN A 81 -5.80 1.16 0.33
N ASP A 82 -6.54 0.76 -0.71
CA ASP A 82 -7.92 0.30 -0.57
C ASP A 82 -8.03 -0.94 0.32
N ILE A 83 -7.08 -1.88 0.20
CA ILE A 83 -7.00 -3.05 1.10
C ILE A 83 -6.77 -2.60 2.55
N PHE A 84 -5.87 -1.66 2.80
CA PHE A 84 -5.66 -1.12 4.16
C PHE A 84 -6.87 -0.34 4.68
N ALA A 85 -7.60 0.36 3.83
CA ALA A 85 -8.85 1.01 4.19
C ALA A 85 -9.93 0.00 4.60
N GLU A 86 -10.01 -1.14 3.93
CA GLU A 86 -10.90 -2.24 4.31
C GLU A 86 -10.50 -2.87 5.66
N PHE A 87 -9.21 -3.00 5.96
CA PHE A 87 -8.75 -3.40 7.29
C PHE A 87 -9.16 -2.39 8.38
N ALA A 88 -9.03 -1.10 8.10
CA ALA A 88 -9.48 -0.05 9.01
C ALA A 88 -10.99 -0.12 9.27
N ALA A 89 -11.79 -0.33 8.23
CA ALA A 89 -13.23 -0.52 8.34
C ALA A 89 -13.59 -1.78 9.14
N CYS A 90 -12.87 -2.89 8.91
CA CYS A 90 -13.02 -4.14 9.63
C CYS A 90 -12.73 -3.94 11.14
N MET A 91 -11.63 -3.28 11.48
CA MET A 91 -11.26 -2.93 12.85
C MET A 91 -12.33 -2.06 13.53
N LYS A 92 -12.78 -1.00 12.85
CA LYS A 92 -13.82 -0.08 13.35
C LYS A 92 -15.17 -0.75 13.57
N SER A 93 -15.48 -1.80 12.82
CA SER A 93 -16.72 -2.57 13.01
C SER A 93 -16.67 -3.51 14.23
N GLY A 94 -15.56 -3.54 14.97
CA GLY A 94 -15.37 -4.37 16.15
C GLY A 94 -14.92 -5.81 15.85
N GLU A 95 -14.58 -6.10 14.59
CA GLU A 95 -13.99 -7.37 14.21
C GLU A 95 -12.61 -7.55 14.83
N LYS A 96 -12.28 -8.81 15.14
CA LYS A 96 -10.96 -9.17 15.66
C LYS A 96 -10.01 -9.54 14.51
N PRO A 97 -8.68 -9.47 14.74
CA PRO A 97 -7.70 -9.90 13.75
C PRO A 97 -7.87 -11.34 13.24
N ASP A 98 -8.39 -12.23 14.06
CA ASP A 98 -8.64 -13.64 13.75
C ASP A 98 -10.01 -13.91 13.11
N SER A 99 -10.85 -12.89 12.92
CA SER A 99 -12.15 -13.02 12.29
C SER A 99 -12.04 -13.44 10.82
N ALA A 100 -13.05 -14.16 10.32
CA ALA A 100 -13.10 -14.59 8.92
C ALA A 100 -12.93 -13.41 7.96
N LYS A 101 -13.51 -12.24 8.28
CA LYS A 101 -13.39 -11.02 7.48
C LYS A 101 -11.96 -10.52 7.45
N ALA A 102 -11.29 -10.41 8.59
CA ALA A 102 -9.89 -9.99 8.65
C ALA A 102 -8.96 -10.98 7.91
N GLN A 103 -9.21 -12.28 8.03
CA GLN A 103 -8.42 -13.31 7.36
C GLN A 103 -8.59 -13.29 5.84
N ASN A 104 -9.78 -12.99 5.33
CA ASN A 104 -9.99 -12.76 3.90
C ASN A 104 -9.23 -11.53 3.38
N LEU A 105 -9.15 -10.47 4.18
CA LEU A 105 -8.36 -9.28 3.82
C LEU A 105 -6.86 -9.59 3.78
N VAL A 106 -6.35 -10.43 4.70
CA VAL A 106 -4.95 -10.89 4.65
C VAL A 106 -4.68 -11.66 3.35
N LYS A 107 -5.59 -12.56 2.98
CA LYS A 107 -5.48 -13.28 1.71
C LYS A 107 -5.48 -12.33 0.51
N MET A 108 -6.36 -11.33 0.49
CA MET A 108 -6.40 -10.31 -0.57
C MET A 108 -5.08 -9.54 -0.65
N LEU A 109 -4.50 -9.17 0.48
CA LEU A 109 -3.20 -8.50 0.54
C LEU A 109 -2.09 -9.39 -0.03
N GLN A 110 -2.02 -10.66 0.38
CA GLN A 110 -1.05 -11.63 -0.12
C GLN A 110 -1.19 -11.85 -1.62
N ASP A 111 -2.42 -12.01 -2.12
CA ASP A 111 -2.71 -12.21 -3.53
C ASP A 111 -2.34 -10.97 -4.36
N HIS A 112 -2.62 -9.77 -3.87
CA HIS A 112 -2.25 -8.51 -4.52
C HIS A 112 -0.73 -8.39 -4.68
N ILE A 113 0.04 -8.69 -3.63
CA ILE A 113 1.51 -8.67 -3.66
C ILE A 113 2.02 -9.73 -4.64
N THR A 114 1.49 -10.95 -4.57
CA THR A 114 1.92 -12.06 -5.42
C THR A 114 1.66 -11.79 -6.90
N GLN A 115 0.53 -11.21 -7.24
CA GLN A 115 0.17 -10.92 -8.64
C GLN A 115 1.01 -9.78 -9.23
N ASN A 116 1.35 -8.78 -8.43
CA ASN A 116 1.90 -7.53 -8.95
C ASN A 116 3.39 -7.32 -8.68
N TYR A 117 3.95 -7.95 -7.67
CA TYR A 117 5.32 -7.67 -7.23
C TYR A 117 6.22 -8.91 -7.20
N TYR A 118 5.91 -9.90 -6.39
CA TYR A 118 6.69 -11.13 -6.21
C TYR A 118 5.86 -12.18 -5.46
N LEU A 119 6.26 -13.44 -5.56
CA LEU A 119 5.62 -14.52 -4.80
C LEU A 119 5.71 -14.23 -3.29
N CYS A 120 4.60 -13.86 -2.69
CA CYS A 120 4.50 -13.56 -1.27
C CYS A 120 4.19 -14.84 -0.49
N THR A 121 5.21 -15.53 -0.04
CA THR A 121 5.06 -16.69 0.86
C THR A 121 4.58 -16.24 2.25
N ASP A 122 4.04 -17.18 3.03
CA ASP A 122 3.60 -16.88 4.41
C ASP A 122 4.74 -16.32 5.27
N GLY A 123 5.97 -16.81 5.08
CA GLY A 123 7.15 -16.27 5.77
C GLY A 123 7.47 -14.83 5.40
N ILE A 124 7.37 -14.48 4.11
CA ILE A 124 7.54 -13.09 3.65
C ILE A 124 6.40 -12.22 4.19
N LEU A 125 5.16 -12.69 4.12
CA LEU A 125 4.00 -11.98 4.61
C LEU A 125 4.09 -11.69 6.12
N ALA A 126 4.54 -12.66 6.92
CA ALA A 126 4.80 -12.47 8.35
C ALA A 126 5.85 -11.38 8.61
N GLY A 127 6.93 -11.39 7.84
CA GLY A 127 7.96 -10.33 7.89
C GLY A 127 7.42 -8.95 7.53
N LEU A 128 6.56 -8.85 6.52
CA LEU A 128 5.87 -7.60 6.15
C LEU A 128 4.97 -7.10 7.27
N GLY A 129 4.20 -7.98 7.92
CA GLY A 129 3.35 -7.63 9.05
C GLY A 129 4.14 -6.99 10.20
N GLN A 130 5.29 -7.55 10.53
CA GLN A 130 6.18 -6.97 11.54
C GLN A 130 6.75 -5.61 11.09
N MET A 131 7.19 -5.48 9.85
CA MET A 131 7.70 -4.24 9.29
C MET A 131 6.64 -3.11 9.34
N TYR A 132 5.38 -3.42 9.12
CA TYR A 132 4.28 -2.44 9.18
C TYR A 132 4.10 -1.80 10.56
N THR A 133 4.55 -2.43 11.62
CA THR A 133 4.49 -1.89 12.97
C THR A 133 5.82 -1.34 13.48
N GLN A 134 6.93 -1.86 12.99
CA GLN A 134 8.28 -1.48 13.44
C GLN A 134 8.87 -0.28 12.69
N ASP A 135 8.52 -0.11 11.42
CA ASP A 135 8.95 1.05 10.63
C ASP A 135 7.88 2.14 10.66
N GLU A 136 8.18 3.27 11.29
CA GLU A 136 7.27 4.41 11.45
C GLU A 136 6.70 4.93 10.12
N ARG A 137 7.44 4.82 9.02
CA ARG A 137 7.00 5.26 7.69
C ARG A 137 5.83 4.42 7.21
N PHE A 138 5.94 3.09 7.33
CA PHE A 138 4.87 2.15 6.97
C PHE A 138 3.69 2.27 7.92
N LYS A 139 3.97 2.30 9.22
CA LYS A 139 2.94 2.45 10.25
C LYS A 139 2.11 3.70 10.01
N ASN A 140 2.74 4.86 9.85
CA ASN A 140 2.04 6.11 9.62
C ASN A 140 1.23 6.12 8.32
N ASN A 141 1.76 5.51 7.26
CA ASN A 141 1.06 5.41 5.99
C ASN A 141 -0.20 4.53 6.08
N ILE A 142 -0.14 3.43 6.81
CA ILE A 142 -1.28 2.53 7.02
C ILE A 142 -2.30 3.17 7.96
N ASP A 143 -1.84 3.78 9.05
CA ASP A 143 -2.67 4.44 10.06
C ASP A 143 -3.36 5.72 9.57
N LYS A 144 -3.01 6.24 8.39
CA LYS A 144 -3.80 7.29 7.71
C LYS A 144 -5.26 6.88 7.50
N ASN A 145 -5.54 5.61 7.36
CA ASN A 145 -6.91 5.09 7.20
C ASN A 145 -7.68 5.10 8.54
N ALA A 146 -7.02 4.74 9.62
CA ALA A 146 -7.47 4.89 11.01
C ALA A 146 -6.31 4.53 11.95
N ASP A 147 -6.21 5.21 13.07
CA ASP A 147 -5.21 4.90 14.10
C ASP A 147 -5.33 3.44 14.56
N GLY A 148 -4.21 2.73 14.64
CA GLY A 148 -4.15 1.33 15.06
C GLY A 148 -4.35 0.32 13.92
N THR A 149 -4.60 0.76 12.70
CA THR A 149 -4.77 -0.15 11.54
C THR A 149 -3.53 -1.00 11.31
N ALA A 150 -2.33 -0.44 11.40
CA ALA A 150 -1.08 -1.18 11.21
C ALA A 150 -0.93 -2.33 12.22
N VAL A 151 -1.26 -2.08 13.49
CA VAL A 151 -1.26 -3.11 14.55
C VAL A 151 -2.30 -4.18 14.29
N PHE A 152 -3.49 -3.79 13.85
CA PHE A 152 -4.56 -4.73 13.50
C PHE A 152 -4.16 -5.63 12.33
N VAL A 153 -3.58 -5.07 11.28
CA VAL A 153 -3.06 -5.81 10.11
C VAL A 153 -1.96 -6.79 10.53
N CYS A 154 -1.00 -6.33 11.37
CA CYS A 154 0.06 -7.20 11.89
C CYS A 154 -0.52 -8.41 12.63
N GLY A 155 -1.46 -8.20 13.56
CA GLY A 155 -2.12 -9.28 14.29
C GLY A 155 -2.91 -10.23 13.38
N ALA A 156 -3.58 -9.70 12.35
CA ALA A 156 -4.29 -10.53 11.38
C ALA A 156 -3.34 -11.40 10.54
N ILE A 157 -2.21 -10.85 10.12
CA ILE A 157 -1.16 -11.57 9.38
C ILE A 157 -0.53 -12.66 10.26
N GLU A 158 -0.21 -12.35 11.52
CA GLU A 158 0.32 -13.34 12.46
C GLU A 158 -0.61 -14.52 12.60
N PHE A 159 -1.89 -14.26 12.84
CA PHE A 159 -2.88 -15.34 12.94
C PHE A 159 -2.98 -16.15 11.64
N TYR A 160 -2.92 -15.49 10.48
CA TYR A 160 -2.98 -16.15 9.18
C TYR A 160 -1.80 -17.08 8.91
N CYS A 161 -0.58 -16.64 9.25
CA CYS A 161 0.65 -17.36 8.92
C CYS A 161 1.02 -18.46 9.92
N TYR A 162 0.52 -18.37 11.15
CA TYR A 162 0.89 -19.32 12.24
C TYR A 162 -0.28 -20.21 12.73
N LYS A 163 -1.28 -20.36 11.87
CA LYS A 163 -2.38 -21.30 12.10
C LYS A 163 -1.91 -22.73 12.21
#